data_e0b434c541ad7ad4e026420db107f762
#
_entry.id   e0b434c541ad7ad4e026420db107f762
#
_cell.length_a   1.000
_cell.length_b   1.000
_cell.length_c   1.000
_cell.angle_alpha   90.00
_cell.angle_beta   90.00
_cell.angle_gamma   90.00
#
_symmetry.space_group_name_H-M   'P 1'
#
loop_
_entity.id
_entity.type
_entity.pdbx_description
1 polymer ?
#
loop_
_entity_poly.entity_id
_entity_poly.type
_entity_poly.pdbx_seq_one_letter_code
_entity_poly.pdbx_strand_id
1 'polypeptide(L)'
;GTPIMLKAKELGIDPEELIKRTREEHIKSYSRFNINFNNFYTTHSDENKKYADDIYQKCKEGNLIFKKEIEQFYDTKEGLFLSDRFIKGKCPKCGAEDQYGDGCSVCGTTYTPDDLLNPVSSLSNSELTKKKTEHVFFDLPQMKDFLENYLKDLTLQDPIKNKLNEWIEDGLKPWDISRDKPYFGFEIPGEKDKYFYVWLDAPIGYLASAKNWAENNNMDIKDLWGESSDYEIHHFIGKDIAYFHALFWPALLKSSNIRLPESINVHGFLTIDGEKMSKSNGTFINADDFAENYDGELLRYYFADKFNNSIDDLDFNEDEFIQKINSDIVGKYLNIASRVSKFIEKNGNNLSASLDEH
;
A
#
# COMPACT_ATOMS: atom_id res chain seq x y z
N GLY A 1 6.45 11.48 3.01
CA GLY A 1 5.45 12.46 2.51
C GLY A 1 4.96 13.41 3.59
N THR A 2 4.08 14.32 3.21
CA THR A 2 3.50 15.36 4.10
C THR A 2 2.95 14.81 5.43
N PRO A 3 2.21 13.68 5.49
CA PRO A 3 1.71 13.16 6.77
C PRO A 3 2.80 12.87 7.80
N ILE A 4 3.94 12.32 7.37
CA ILE A 4 5.08 12.04 8.24
C ILE A 4 5.65 13.34 8.79
N MET A 5 5.87 14.32 7.91
CA MET A 5 6.39 15.63 8.28
C MET A 5 5.50 16.34 9.32
N LEU A 6 4.19 16.33 9.09
CA LEU A 6 3.22 16.96 10.01
C LEU A 6 3.17 16.25 11.35
N LYS A 7 3.17 14.91 11.36
CA LYS A 7 3.15 14.12 12.61
C LYS A 7 4.46 14.30 13.40
N ALA A 8 5.60 14.35 12.73
CA ALA A 8 6.88 14.64 13.38
C ALA A 8 6.89 16.06 14.01
N LYS A 9 6.36 17.07 13.29
CA LYS A 9 6.18 18.44 13.80
C LYS A 9 5.29 18.46 15.04
N GLU A 10 4.17 17.75 15.02
CA GLU A 10 3.23 17.61 16.17
C GLU A 10 3.95 17.01 17.39
N LEU A 11 4.76 15.98 17.19
CA LEU A 11 5.48 15.29 18.24
C LEU A 11 6.77 15.99 18.68
N GLY A 12 7.19 17.03 17.96
CA GLY A 12 8.44 17.75 18.23
C GLY A 12 9.71 16.91 18.01
N ILE A 13 9.66 15.96 17.07
CA ILE A 13 10.77 15.07 16.72
C ILE A 13 11.13 15.21 15.25
N ASP A 14 12.28 14.66 14.86
CA ASP A 14 12.68 14.59 13.47
C ASP A 14 11.85 13.57 12.68
N PRO A 15 11.46 13.82 11.40
CA PRO A 15 10.77 12.85 10.56
C PRO A 15 11.48 11.50 10.44
N GLU A 16 12.82 11.48 10.40
CA GLU A 16 13.61 10.25 10.34
C GLU A 16 13.48 9.44 11.63
N GLU A 17 13.48 10.10 12.79
CA GLU A 17 13.23 9.44 14.07
C GLU A 17 11.81 8.86 14.14
N LEU A 18 10.82 9.58 13.62
CA LEU A 18 9.44 9.09 13.58
C LEU A 18 9.32 7.80 12.76
N ILE A 19 9.87 7.77 11.54
CA ILE A 19 9.78 6.56 10.70
C ILE A 19 10.54 5.38 11.29
N LYS A 20 11.66 5.62 11.98
CA LYS A 20 12.42 4.59 12.67
C LYS A 20 11.59 3.97 13.81
N ARG A 21 11.00 4.78 14.68
CA ARG A 21 10.13 4.31 15.77
C ARG A 21 8.94 3.52 15.25
N THR A 22 8.26 4.08 14.24
CA THR A 22 7.10 3.41 13.62
C THR A 22 7.48 2.06 12.99
N ARG A 23 8.66 1.96 12.37
CA ARG A 23 9.17 0.69 11.85
C ARG A 23 9.40 -0.34 12.95
N GLU A 24 10.00 0.06 14.06
CA GLU A 24 10.23 -0.82 15.22
C GLU A 24 8.91 -1.30 15.83
N GLU A 25 7.92 -0.41 15.97
CA GLU A 25 6.57 -0.75 16.40
C GLU A 25 5.92 -1.76 15.47
N HIS A 26 5.97 -1.54 14.16
CA HIS A 26 5.41 -2.47 13.17
C HIS A 26 6.05 -3.86 13.25
N ILE A 27 7.38 -3.96 13.38
CA ILE A 27 8.08 -5.25 13.52
C ILE A 27 7.59 -5.98 14.78
N LYS A 28 7.46 -5.24 15.89
CA LYS A 28 6.96 -5.80 17.14
C LYS A 28 5.52 -6.30 17.00
N SER A 29 4.63 -5.50 16.39
CA SER A 29 3.24 -5.89 16.15
C SER A 29 3.15 -7.12 15.24
N TYR A 30 3.87 -7.17 14.14
CA TYR A 30 3.89 -8.34 13.25
C TYR A 30 4.36 -9.62 13.96
N SER A 31 5.35 -9.52 14.85
CA SER A 31 5.84 -10.69 15.61
C SER A 31 4.77 -11.30 16.53
N ARG A 32 3.82 -10.50 17.02
CA ARG A 32 2.69 -10.98 17.83
C ARG A 32 1.69 -11.84 17.04
N PHE A 33 1.72 -11.73 15.72
CA PHE A 33 0.90 -12.51 14.79
C PHE A 33 1.71 -13.61 14.07
N ASN A 34 2.91 -13.95 14.55
CA ASN A 34 3.83 -14.89 13.90
C ASN A 34 4.07 -14.56 12.42
N ILE A 35 4.09 -13.26 12.07
CA ILE A 35 4.41 -12.79 10.72
C ILE A 35 5.90 -12.47 10.69
N ASN A 36 6.64 -13.23 9.87
CA ASN A 36 8.07 -13.08 9.70
C ASN A 36 8.38 -12.69 8.25
N PHE A 37 9.31 -11.76 8.09
CA PHE A 37 9.79 -11.30 6.80
C PHE A 37 11.25 -11.71 6.61
N ASN A 38 11.63 -12.14 5.43
CA ASN A 38 13.04 -12.31 5.08
C ASN A 38 13.78 -10.97 5.09
N ASN A 39 13.09 -9.89 4.71
CA ASN A 39 13.57 -8.52 4.82
C ASN A 39 12.39 -7.56 5.03
N PHE A 40 12.30 -6.91 6.19
CA PHE A 40 11.39 -5.81 6.45
C PHE A 40 12.17 -4.50 6.35
N TYR A 41 12.11 -3.87 5.18
CA TYR A 41 12.97 -2.73 4.85
C TYR A 41 12.21 -1.41 4.81
N THR A 42 12.94 -0.30 4.58
CA THR A 42 12.39 1.04 4.52
C THR A 42 12.58 1.64 3.13
N THR A 43 11.59 2.41 2.68
CA THR A 43 11.73 3.23 1.46
C THR A 43 12.63 4.45 1.67
N HIS A 44 12.89 4.86 2.92
CA HIS A 44 13.86 5.90 3.24
C HIS A 44 15.25 5.30 3.42
N SER A 45 15.87 4.89 2.33
CA SER A 45 17.19 4.25 2.27
C SER A 45 18.01 4.77 1.09
N ASP A 46 19.32 4.61 1.17
CA ASP A 46 20.24 5.02 0.10
C ASP A 46 19.99 4.22 -1.18
N GLU A 47 19.66 2.92 -1.05
CA GLU A 47 19.34 2.07 -2.20
C GLU A 47 18.06 2.57 -2.90
N ASN A 48 17.02 2.90 -2.12
CA ASN A 48 15.78 3.41 -2.70
C ASN A 48 15.99 4.74 -3.40
N LYS A 49 16.73 5.66 -2.76
CA LYS A 49 17.10 6.94 -3.37
C LYS A 49 17.83 6.74 -4.68
N LYS A 50 18.83 5.87 -4.69
CA LYS A 50 19.64 5.58 -5.88
C LYS A 50 18.75 5.03 -7.01
N TYR A 51 17.89 4.05 -6.73
CA TYR A 51 16.99 3.51 -7.75
C TYR A 51 15.97 4.54 -8.24
N ALA A 52 15.45 5.39 -7.36
CA ALA A 52 14.55 6.46 -7.76
C ALA A 52 15.24 7.45 -8.71
N ASP A 53 16.46 7.86 -8.39
CA ASP A 53 17.26 8.73 -9.23
C ASP A 53 17.60 8.09 -10.59
N ASP A 54 18.02 6.81 -10.58
CA ASP A 54 18.38 6.06 -11.80
C ASP A 54 17.15 5.84 -12.71
N ILE A 55 16.01 5.44 -12.15
CA ILE A 55 14.75 5.25 -12.89
C ILE A 55 14.27 6.56 -13.47
N TYR A 56 14.25 7.64 -12.67
CA TYR A 56 13.90 8.97 -13.15
C TYR A 56 14.76 9.41 -14.33
N GLN A 57 16.08 9.24 -14.22
CA GLN A 57 17.00 9.62 -15.27
C GLN A 57 16.73 8.84 -16.57
N LYS A 58 16.50 7.53 -16.49
CA LYS A 58 16.16 6.71 -17.65
C LYS A 58 14.82 7.11 -18.29
N CYS A 59 13.81 7.40 -17.47
CA CYS A 59 12.54 7.93 -17.97
C CYS A 59 12.73 9.27 -18.70
N LYS A 60 13.61 10.14 -18.19
CA LYS A 60 13.95 11.41 -18.80
C LYS A 60 14.70 11.24 -20.13
N GLU A 61 15.66 10.35 -20.20
CA GLU A 61 16.37 9.97 -21.43
C GLU A 61 15.44 9.36 -22.49
N GLY A 62 14.41 8.63 -22.04
CA GLY A 62 13.34 8.06 -22.88
C GLY A 62 12.27 9.07 -23.32
N ASN A 63 12.42 10.36 -23.00
CA ASN A 63 11.43 11.42 -23.27
C ASN A 63 10.04 11.15 -22.65
N LEU A 64 9.99 10.44 -21.52
CA LEU A 64 8.77 10.16 -20.76
C LEU A 64 8.54 11.17 -19.63
N ILE A 65 9.45 12.12 -19.45
CA ILE A 65 9.37 13.15 -18.41
C ILE A 65 9.18 14.51 -19.07
N PHE A 66 8.19 15.26 -18.58
CA PHE A 66 7.98 16.65 -19.00
C PHE A 66 7.54 17.51 -17.81
N LYS A 67 7.59 18.82 -18.00
CA LYS A 67 7.18 19.80 -17.00
C LYS A 67 5.91 20.51 -17.43
N LYS A 68 5.07 20.83 -16.47
CA LYS A 68 3.83 21.58 -16.70
C LYS A 68 3.55 22.49 -15.50
N GLU A 69 3.15 23.73 -15.80
CA GLU A 69 2.62 24.62 -14.78
C GLU A 69 1.22 24.15 -14.37
N ILE A 70 1.00 24.02 -13.08
CA ILE A 70 -0.31 23.70 -12.47
C ILE A 70 -0.66 24.75 -11.44
N GLU A 71 -1.94 24.84 -11.11
CA GLU A 71 -2.44 25.68 -10.04
C GLU A 71 -2.94 24.79 -8.91
N GLN A 72 -2.44 25.03 -7.69
CA GLN A 72 -2.80 24.25 -6.50
C GLN A 72 -3.19 25.16 -5.34
N PHE A 73 -3.99 24.61 -4.43
CA PHE A 73 -4.29 25.26 -3.17
C PHE A 73 -3.06 25.36 -2.28
N TYR A 74 -2.88 26.53 -1.69
CA TYR A 74 -1.73 26.88 -0.85
C TYR A 74 -2.21 27.45 0.48
N ASP A 75 -1.74 26.88 1.58
CA ASP A 75 -1.93 27.39 2.92
C ASP A 75 -0.83 28.42 3.20
N THR A 76 -1.23 29.71 3.27
CA THR A 76 -0.29 30.81 3.52
C THR A 76 0.23 30.84 4.94
N LYS A 77 -0.51 30.25 5.90
CA LYS A 77 -0.13 30.22 7.31
C LYS A 77 0.89 29.11 7.59
N GLU A 78 0.66 27.93 7.03
CA GLU A 78 1.59 26.79 7.13
C GLU A 78 2.73 26.88 6.09
N GLY A 79 2.57 27.68 5.05
CA GLY A 79 3.59 27.89 4.01
C GLY A 79 3.78 26.71 3.07
N LEU A 80 2.70 25.94 2.77
CA LEU A 80 2.79 24.72 1.97
C LEU A 80 1.61 24.54 0.99
N PHE A 81 1.85 23.82 -0.10
CA PHE A 81 0.84 23.35 -1.01
C PHE A 81 0.07 22.18 -0.38
N LEU A 82 -1.24 22.16 -0.56
CA LEU A 82 -2.10 21.17 0.05
C LEU A 82 -2.55 20.11 -0.97
N SER A 83 -2.52 18.85 -0.55
CA SER A 83 -3.24 17.78 -1.23
C SER A 83 -4.69 17.73 -0.73
N ASP A 84 -5.55 17.06 -1.49
CA ASP A 84 -6.99 16.99 -1.32
C ASP A 84 -7.44 16.67 0.11
N ARG A 85 -6.74 15.75 0.78
CA ARG A 85 -6.99 15.34 2.18
C ARG A 85 -6.66 16.41 3.23
N PHE A 86 -5.99 17.49 2.84
CA PHE A 86 -5.69 18.62 3.73
C PHE A 86 -6.56 19.85 3.42
N ILE A 87 -7.56 19.68 2.54
CA ILE A 87 -8.53 20.69 2.19
C ILE A 87 -9.88 20.20 2.69
N LYS A 88 -10.61 21.07 3.39
CA LYS A 88 -11.97 20.82 3.84
C LYS A 88 -12.89 21.92 3.37
N GLY A 89 -14.16 21.60 3.21
CA GLY A 89 -15.17 22.56 2.84
C GLY A 89 -16.55 21.95 2.89
N LYS A 90 -17.52 22.67 2.30
CA LYS A 90 -18.88 22.21 2.23
C LYS A 90 -19.11 21.44 0.93
N CYS A 91 -19.79 20.30 1.01
CA CYS A 91 -20.10 19.48 -0.14
C CYS A 91 -20.94 20.26 -1.17
N PRO A 92 -20.54 20.30 -2.45
CA PRO A 92 -21.26 21.02 -3.49
C PRO A 92 -22.65 20.42 -3.80
N LYS A 93 -22.87 19.12 -3.48
CA LYS A 93 -24.11 18.41 -3.80
C LYS A 93 -25.11 18.42 -2.66
N CYS A 94 -24.73 18.04 -1.45
CA CYS A 94 -25.66 17.89 -0.33
C CYS A 94 -25.53 18.99 0.73
N GLY A 95 -24.52 19.84 0.64
CA GLY A 95 -24.29 20.92 1.58
C GLY A 95 -23.73 20.50 2.94
N ALA A 96 -23.29 19.25 3.11
CA ALA A 96 -22.67 18.80 4.35
C ALA A 96 -21.37 19.56 4.59
N GLU A 97 -21.17 20.03 5.82
CA GLU A 97 -19.95 20.74 6.24
C GLU A 97 -18.78 19.75 6.49
N ASP A 98 -17.59 20.28 6.62
CA ASP A 98 -16.35 19.53 6.98
C ASP A 98 -16.00 18.35 6.05
N GLN A 99 -16.36 18.43 4.79
CA GLN A 99 -16.02 17.38 3.82
C GLN A 99 -14.64 17.59 3.23
N TYR A 100 -13.89 16.51 3.02
CA TYR A 100 -12.56 16.53 2.41
C TYR A 100 -12.62 16.79 0.89
N GLY A 101 -11.49 17.21 0.32
CA GLY A 101 -11.38 17.65 -1.08
C GLY A 101 -11.55 16.57 -2.14
N ASP A 102 -11.68 15.31 -1.76
CA ASP A 102 -11.80 14.14 -2.66
C ASP A 102 -13.20 13.52 -2.68
N GLY A 103 -14.08 13.86 -1.72
CA GLY A 103 -15.41 13.30 -1.68
C GLY A 103 -16.20 13.59 -0.41
N CYS A 104 -17.49 13.35 -0.48
CA CYS A 104 -18.42 13.57 0.61
C CYS A 104 -18.72 12.26 1.37
N SER A 105 -18.41 12.24 2.67
CA SER A 105 -18.70 11.11 3.54
C SER A 105 -20.20 10.91 3.81
N VAL A 106 -21.04 11.95 3.57
CA VAL A 106 -22.48 11.92 3.85
C VAL A 106 -23.28 11.42 2.65
N CYS A 107 -23.00 11.90 1.43
CA CYS A 107 -23.78 11.54 0.24
C CYS A 107 -23.01 10.69 -0.79
N GLY A 108 -21.73 10.33 -0.51
CA GLY A 108 -20.90 9.48 -1.35
C GLY A 108 -20.46 10.09 -2.69
N THR A 109 -20.76 11.38 -2.93
CA THR A 109 -20.35 12.06 -4.17
C THR A 109 -18.85 12.32 -4.15
N THR A 110 -18.17 12.01 -5.26
CA THR A 110 -16.77 12.39 -5.51
C THR A 110 -16.71 13.74 -6.23
N TYR A 111 -15.68 14.51 -5.96
CA TYR A 111 -15.43 15.83 -6.54
C TYR A 111 -13.92 16.17 -6.39
N THR A 112 -13.50 17.29 -6.92
CA THR A 112 -12.16 17.84 -6.70
C THR A 112 -12.19 18.93 -5.63
N PRO A 113 -11.05 19.31 -5.03
CA PRO A 113 -11.00 20.43 -4.08
C PRO A 113 -11.57 21.74 -4.63
N ASP A 114 -11.50 21.93 -5.94
CA ASP A 114 -12.05 23.12 -6.62
C ASP A 114 -13.59 23.20 -6.59
N ASP A 115 -14.24 22.07 -6.43
CA ASP A 115 -15.70 21.98 -6.38
C ASP A 115 -16.25 22.28 -4.98
N LEU A 116 -15.41 22.23 -3.94
CA LEU A 116 -15.82 22.51 -2.56
C LEU A 116 -16.27 23.96 -2.39
N LEU A 117 -17.33 24.14 -1.64
CA LEU A 117 -17.77 25.47 -1.25
C LEU A 117 -16.99 25.91 0.02
N ASN A 118 -16.43 27.12 -0.02
CA ASN A 118 -15.62 27.71 1.05
C ASN A 118 -14.48 26.79 1.53
N PRO A 119 -13.56 26.38 0.64
CA PRO A 119 -12.47 25.48 1.01
C PRO A 119 -11.52 26.17 2.01
N VAL A 120 -11.16 25.45 3.06
CA VAL A 120 -10.21 25.88 4.09
C VAL A 120 -9.13 24.81 4.29
N SER A 121 -7.98 25.22 4.82
CA SER A 121 -6.96 24.28 5.25
C SER A 121 -7.42 23.48 6.46
N SER A 122 -7.34 22.14 6.38
CA SER A 122 -7.60 21.30 7.56
C SER A 122 -6.47 21.37 8.61
N LEU A 123 -5.33 21.99 8.27
CA LEU A 123 -4.18 22.13 9.14
C LEU A 123 -4.25 23.41 9.98
N SER A 124 -4.60 24.52 9.35
CA SER A 124 -4.55 25.85 9.97
C SER A 124 -5.94 26.50 10.14
N ASN A 125 -6.99 25.89 9.56
CA ASN A 125 -8.34 26.45 9.42
C ASN A 125 -8.35 27.84 8.74
N SER A 126 -7.32 28.16 7.95
CA SER A 126 -7.23 29.42 7.20
C SER A 126 -7.87 29.28 5.83
N GLU A 127 -8.29 30.42 5.28
CA GLU A 127 -8.66 30.51 3.87
C GLU A 127 -7.47 30.13 2.99
N LEU A 128 -7.77 29.48 1.89
CA LEU A 128 -6.78 29.01 0.93
C LEU A 128 -6.61 30.01 -0.21
N THR A 129 -5.37 30.10 -0.69
CA THR A 129 -5.06 30.80 -1.94
C THR A 129 -4.66 29.77 -2.98
N LYS A 130 -4.82 30.10 -4.25
CA LYS A 130 -4.24 29.31 -5.34
C LYS A 130 -2.91 29.90 -5.75
N LYS A 131 -1.93 29.04 -5.95
CA LYS A 131 -0.61 29.43 -6.48
C LYS A 131 -0.23 28.53 -7.64
N LYS A 132 0.43 29.12 -8.62
CA LYS A 132 1.02 28.40 -9.73
C LYS A 132 2.37 27.83 -9.32
N THR A 133 2.61 26.59 -9.74
CA THR A 133 3.88 25.90 -9.56
C THR A 133 4.15 25.01 -10.77
N GLU A 134 5.42 24.84 -11.14
CA GLU A 134 5.82 23.92 -12.18
C GLU A 134 6.01 22.53 -11.57
N HIS A 135 5.31 21.53 -12.09
CA HIS A 135 5.44 20.14 -11.65
C HIS A 135 6.06 19.27 -12.75
N VAL A 136 6.65 18.17 -12.32
CA VAL A 136 7.26 17.15 -13.17
C VAL A 136 6.25 16.01 -13.34
N PHE A 137 6.02 15.62 -14.59
CA PHE A 137 5.07 14.58 -14.97
C PHE A 137 5.76 13.42 -15.67
N PHE A 138 5.29 12.21 -15.40
CA PHE A 138 5.57 11.03 -16.21
C PHE A 138 4.46 10.86 -17.25
N ASP A 139 4.84 10.72 -18.52
CA ASP A 139 3.92 10.61 -19.65
C ASP A 139 3.42 9.16 -19.82
N LEU A 140 2.58 8.72 -18.88
CA LEU A 140 1.99 7.39 -18.88
C LEU A 140 1.22 7.05 -20.18
N PRO A 141 0.53 7.98 -20.86
CA PRO A 141 -0.09 7.73 -22.16
C PRO A 141 0.82 7.13 -23.21
N GLN A 142 2.11 7.49 -23.24
CA GLN A 142 3.07 6.91 -24.18
C GLN A 142 3.32 5.41 -23.95
N MET A 143 2.96 4.90 -22.77
CA MET A 143 3.15 3.49 -22.41
C MET A 143 1.92 2.62 -22.70
N LYS A 144 0.87 3.17 -23.31
CA LYS A 144 -0.42 2.48 -23.54
C LYS A 144 -0.26 1.11 -24.19
N ASP A 145 0.37 1.04 -25.34
CA ASP A 145 0.50 -0.22 -26.11
C ASP A 145 1.29 -1.28 -25.33
N PHE A 146 2.30 -0.85 -24.59
CA PHE A 146 3.05 -1.74 -23.71
C PHE A 146 2.15 -2.28 -22.58
N LEU A 147 1.40 -1.41 -21.92
CA LEU A 147 0.54 -1.79 -20.79
C LEU A 147 -0.59 -2.71 -21.22
N GLU A 148 -1.23 -2.46 -22.36
CA GLU A 148 -2.24 -3.35 -22.94
C GLU A 148 -1.69 -4.77 -23.19
N ASN A 149 -0.45 -4.88 -23.68
CA ASN A 149 0.18 -6.17 -23.91
C ASN A 149 0.60 -6.83 -22.59
N TYR A 150 1.19 -6.09 -21.67
CA TYR A 150 1.56 -6.60 -20.36
C TYR A 150 0.37 -7.17 -19.57
N LEU A 151 -0.77 -6.48 -19.56
CA LEU A 151 -1.97 -6.94 -18.87
C LEU A 151 -2.57 -8.23 -19.46
N LYS A 152 -2.31 -8.56 -20.72
CA LYS A 152 -2.76 -9.86 -21.30
C LYS A 152 -2.07 -11.03 -20.63
N ASP A 153 -0.76 -10.89 -20.41
CA ASP A 153 0.10 -11.96 -19.90
C ASP A 153 0.18 -11.98 -18.36
N LEU A 154 -0.13 -10.85 -17.71
CA LEU A 154 -0.07 -10.71 -16.26
C LEU A 154 -1.11 -11.62 -15.57
N THR A 155 -0.63 -12.38 -14.57
CA THR A 155 -1.52 -13.10 -13.66
C THR A 155 -2.18 -12.11 -12.70
N LEU A 156 -3.48 -11.88 -12.91
CA LEU A 156 -4.28 -10.89 -12.18
C LEU A 156 -5.76 -11.31 -12.23
N GLN A 157 -6.53 -11.02 -11.17
CA GLN A 157 -7.96 -11.34 -11.13
C GLN A 157 -8.74 -10.57 -12.20
N ASP A 158 -9.67 -11.25 -12.88
CA ASP A 158 -10.46 -10.69 -13.99
C ASP A 158 -11.17 -9.37 -13.67
N PRO A 159 -11.83 -9.18 -12.51
CA PRO A 159 -12.47 -7.90 -12.20
C PRO A 159 -11.49 -6.71 -12.18
N ILE A 160 -10.28 -6.92 -11.69
CA ILE A 160 -9.23 -5.89 -11.68
C ILE A 160 -8.73 -5.66 -13.10
N LYS A 161 -8.45 -6.74 -13.84
CA LYS A 161 -8.00 -6.65 -15.25
C LYS A 161 -9.00 -5.89 -16.10
N ASN A 162 -10.29 -6.15 -15.96
CA ASN A 162 -11.35 -5.44 -16.66
C ASN A 162 -11.37 -3.95 -16.31
N LYS A 163 -11.22 -3.61 -15.03
CA LYS A 163 -11.19 -2.21 -14.60
C LYS A 163 -9.97 -1.45 -15.11
N LEU A 164 -8.81 -2.10 -15.17
CA LEU A 164 -7.59 -1.51 -15.75
C LEU A 164 -7.73 -1.27 -17.25
N ASN A 165 -8.36 -2.19 -17.98
CA ASN A 165 -8.65 -2.03 -19.41
C ASN A 165 -9.61 -0.86 -19.66
N GLU A 166 -10.66 -0.69 -18.86
CA GLU A 166 -11.53 0.50 -18.93
C GLU A 166 -10.72 1.80 -18.81
N TRP A 167 -9.82 1.90 -17.83
CA TRP A 167 -8.97 3.09 -17.66
C TRP A 167 -8.02 3.34 -18.82
N ILE A 168 -7.52 2.28 -19.47
CA ILE A 168 -6.69 2.40 -20.67
C ILE A 168 -7.52 2.87 -21.86
N GLU A 169 -8.75 2.35 -22.03
CA GLU A 169 -9.70 2.74 -23.09
C GLU A 169 -10.19 4.17 -22.92
N ASP A 170 -10.51 4.60 -21.68
CA ASP A 170 -10.90 5.98 -21.36
C ASP A 170 -9.77 7.00 -21.58
N GLY A 171 -8.53 6.51 -21.73
CA GLY A 171 -7.32 7.29 -21.96
C GLY A 171 -6.53 7.57 -20.71
N LEU A 172 -5.32 6.98 -20.65
CA LEU A 172 -4.36 7.23 -19.59
C LEU A 172 -3.98 8.72 -19.54
N LYS A 173 -3.78 9.22 -18.34
CA LYS A 173 -3.36 10.61 -18.11
C LYS A 173 -1.90 10.67 -17.64
N PRO A 174 -1.17 11.74 -18.01
CA PRO A 174 0.14 11.98 -17.44
C PRO A 174 0.06 12.04 -15.91
N TRP A 175 1.08 11.50 -15.26
CA TRP A 175 1.10 11.40 -13.82
C TRP A 175 2.05 12.41 -13.19
N ASP A 176 1.54 13.19 -12.25
CA ASP A 176 2.32 14.14 -11.46
C ASP A 176 3.19 13.40 -10.43
N ILE A 177 4.50 13.36 -10.72
CA ILE A 177 5.50 12.64 -9.92
C ILE A 177 6.28 13.55 -8.97
N SER A 178 5.94 14.83 -8.88
CA SER A 178 6.64 15.80 -8.04
C SER A 178 5.77 16.38 -6.93
N ARG A 179 6.43 16.86 -5.89
CA ARG A 179 5.83 17.64 -4.81
C ARG A 179 6.73 18.82 -4.45
N ASP A 180 6.11 19.93 -4.11
CA ASP A 180 6.81 21.14 -3.68
C ASP A 180 7.31 21.06 -2.24
N LYS A 181 8.40 21.76 -1.96
CA LYS A 181 8.88 22.01 -0.62
C LYS A 181 7.85 22.84 0.20
N PRO A 182 7.68 22.56 1.51
CA PRO A 182 8.33 21.52 2.31
C PRO A 182 7.70 20.14 2.10
N TYR A 183 8.52 19.11 1.95
CA TYR A 183 8.09 17.73 1.77
C TYR A 183 9.14 16.76 2.32
N PHE A 184 8.73 15.74 3.05
CA PHE A 184 9.64 14.68 3.49
C PHE A 184 9.71 13.58 2.42
N GLY A 185 10.84 13.47 1.78
CA GLY A 185 11.08 12.53 0.68
C GLY A 185 12.42 12.84 0.00
N PHE A 186 12.69 12.20 -1.12
CA PHE A 186 13.89 12.42 -1.91
C PHE A 186 13.69 13.58 -2.89
N GLU A 187 14.66 14.49 -2.93
CA GLU A 187 14.69 15.57 -3.90
C GLU A 187 14.94 15.00 -5.31
N ILE A 188 14.20 15.52 -6.31
CA ILE A 188 14.35 15.09 -7.70
C ILE A 188 15.66 15.63 -8.28
N PRO A 189 16.53 14.79 -8.87
CA PRO A 189 17.79 15.25 -9.43
C PRO A 189 17.63 16.35 -10.48
N GLY A 190 18.27 17.49 -10.24
CA GLY A 190 18.23 18.65 -11.13
C GLY A 190 16.98 19.52 -11.04
N GLU A 191 16.05 19.21 -10.13
CA GLU A 191 14.83 19.99 -9.92
C GLU A 191 14.86 20.63 -8.52
N LYS A 192 15.15 21.90 -8.47
CA LYS A 192 15.29 22.62 -7.20
C LYS A 192 13.97 22.67 -6.42
N ASP A 193 14.03 22.33 -5.12
CA ASP A 193 12.89 22.36 -4.19
C ASP A 193 11.70 21.47 -4.64
N LYS A 194 11.97 20.43 -5.46
CA LYS A 194 11.01 19.42 -5.89
C LYS A 194 11.42 18.05 -5.36
N TYR A 195 10.43 17.31 -4.87
CA TYR A 195 10.59 16.00 -4.25
C TYR A 195 9.78 14.97 -5.00
N PHE A 196 10.25 13.72 -5.05
CA PHE A 196 9.45 12.64 -5.63
C PHE A 196 8.15 12.44 -4.85
N TYR A 197 7.06 12.30 -5.60
CA TYR A 197 5.79 11.87 -5.02
C TYR A 197 5.91 10.45 -4.47
N VAL A 198 5.33 10.22 -3.30
CA VAL A 198 5.43 8.93 -2.58
C VAL A 198 5.09 7.71 -3.43
N TRP A 199 4.17 7.79 -4.38
CA TRP A 199 3.83 6.67 -5.25
C TRP A 199 4.81 6.43 -6.41
N LEU A 200 5.80 7.30 -6.59
CA LEU A 200 6.95 6.98 -7.44
C LEU A 200 7.96 6.13 -6.65
N ASP A 201 8.36 6.58 -5.47
CA ASP A 201 9.43 5.94 -4.70
C ASP A 201 8.96 4.72 -3.89
N ALA A 202 7.69 4.63 -3.54
CA ALA A 202 7.15 3.53 -2.76
C ALA A 202 7.26 2.16 -3.46
N PRO A 203 6.85 1.98 -4.73
CA PRO A 203 7.05 0.71 -5.44
C PRO A 203 8.52 0.40 -5.69
N ILE A 204 9.37 1.40 -5.85
CA ILE A 204 10.83 1.24 -5.96
C ILE A 204 11.40 0.59 -4.70
N GLY A 205 10.74 0.77 -3.57
CA GLY A 205 11.08 0.13 -2.29
C GLY A 205 11.14 -1.39 -2.36
N TYR A 206 10.38 -2.05 -3.24
CA TYR A 206 10.48 -3.49 -3.46
C TYR A 206 11.85 -3.88 -4.00
N LEU A 207 12.34 -3.14 -5.00
CA LEU A 207 13.64 -3.35 -5.58
C LEU A 207 14.77 -3.01 -4.59
N ALA A 208 14.63 -1.92 -3.83
CA ALA A 208 15.56 -1.53 -2.79
C ALA A 208 15.64 -2.56 -1.66
N SER A 209 14.51 -3.10 -1.23
CA SER A 209 14.45 -4.17 -0.23
C SER A 209 15.10 -5.45 -0.73
N ALA A 210 14.83 -5.85 -1.97
CA ALA A 210 15.47 -7.02 -2.58
C ALA A 210 16.99 -6.82 -2.71
N LYS A 211 17.43 -5.62 -3.09
CA LYS A 211 18.87 -5.28 -3.17
C LYS A 211 19.55 -5.40 -1.81
N ASN A 212 18.96 -4.81 -0.78
CA ASN A 212 19.47 -4.90 0.59
C ASN A 212 19.53 -6.36 1.08
N TRP A 213 18.49 -7.14 0.82
CA TRP A 213 18.48 -8.56 1.18
C TRP A 213 19.56 -9.35 0.44
N ALA A 214 19.72 -9.14 -0.86
CA ALA A 214 20.72 -9.82 -1.67
C ALA A 214 22.14 -9.55 -1.15
N GLU A 215 22.48 -8.30 -0.88
CA GLU A 215 23.79 -7.92 -0.32
C GLU A 215 24.06 -8.58 1.02
N ASN A 216 23.07 -8.61 1.92
CA ASN A 216 23.20 -9.27 3.22
C ASN A 216 23.35 -10.80 3.11
N ASN A 217 22.99 -11.40 1.98
CA ASN A 217 23.10 -12.83 1.71
C ASN A 217 24.20 -13.17 0.69
N ASN A 218 25.08 -12.21 0.36
CA ASN A 218 26.17 -12.36 -0.62
C ASN A 218 25.68 -12.78 -2.03
N MET A 219 24.54 -12.26 -2.45
CA MET A 219 23.95 -12.46 -3.78
C MET A 219 24.00 -11.17 -4.59
N ASP A 220 24.00 -11.29 -5.92
CA ASP A 220 23.75 -10.13 -6.78
C ASP A 220 22.23 -9.91 -6.89
N ILE A 221 21.78 -8.64 -6.92
CA ILE A 221 20.38 -8.32 -7.18
C ILE A 221 19.87 -8.89 -8.51
N LYS A 222 20.76 -9.08 -9.47
CA LYS A 222 20.44 -9.71 -10.75
C LYS A 222 20.02 -11.17 -10.63
N ASP A 223 20.49 -11.86 -9.58
CA ASP A 223 20.06 -13.23 -9.30
C ASP A 223 18.57 -13.30 -8.90
N LEU A 224 18.05 -12.20 -8.34
CA LEU A 224 16.66 -12.09 -7.91
C LEU A 224 15.79 -11.36 -8.94
N TRP A 225 16.27 -10.22 -9.45
CA TRP A 225 15.49 -9.30 -10.29
C TRP A 225 16.05 -9.14 -11.71
N GLY A 226 16.99 -9.99 -12.14
CA GLY A 226 17.51 -10.00 -13.52
C GLY A 226 16.58 -10.73 -14.48
N GLU A 227 16.70 -10.44 -15.78
CA GLU A 227 15.91 -11.08 -16.84
C GLU A 227 16.06 -12.61 -16.89
N SER A 228 17.23 -13.14 -16.51
CA SER A 228 17.54 -14.58 -16.49
C SER A 228 17.38 -15.20 -15.10
N SER A 229 16.75 -14.54 -14.16
CA SER A 229 16.53 -15.07 -12.81
C SER A 229 15.53 -16.21 -12.82
N ASP A 230 15.80 -17.25 -12.02
CA ASP A 230 14.87 -18.35 -11.77
C ASP A 230 13.80 -17.98 -10.72
N TYR A 231 13.91 -16.82 -10.07
CA TYR A 231 12.93 -16.32 -9.11
C TYR A 231 11.80 -15.57 -9.81
N GLU A 232 10.61 -15.67 -9.27
CA GLU A 232 9.42 -14.92 -9.72
C GLU A 232 9.14 -13.75 -8.78
N ILE A 233 8.52 -12.69 -9.31
CA ILE A 233 8.13 -11.49 -8.55
C ILE A 233 6.61 -11.47 -8.45
N HIS A 234 6.10 -11.69 -7.25
CA HIS A 234 4.68 -11.65 -6.95
C HIS A 234 4.35 -10.49 -6.01
N HIS A 235 3.42 -9.65 -6.39
CA HIS A 235 2.89 -8.59 -5.52
C HIS A 235 1.58 -9.04 -4.87
N PHE A 236 1.42 -8.72 -3.57
CA PHE A 236 0.17 -8.87 -2.82
C PHE A 236 -0.25 -7.50 -2.31
N ILE A 237 -1.39 -7.01 -2.76
CA ILE A 237 -1.80 -5.61 -2.55
C ILE A 237 -3.29 -5.46 -2.27
N GLY A 238 -3.68 -4.35 -1.64
CA GLY A 238 -5.06 -3.91 -1.55
C GLY A 238 -5.59 -3.37 -2.89
N LYS A 239 -6.89 -3.47 -3.11
CA LYS A 239 -7.54 -3.04 -4.36
C LYS A 239 -7.40 -1.54 -4.66
N ASP A 240 -7.18 -0.71 -3.65
CA ASP A 240 -7.01 0.74 -3.78
C ASP A 240 -5.70 1.16 -4.46
N ILE A 241 -4.70 0.28 -4.47
CA ILE A 241 -3.40 0.54 -5.08
C ILE A 241 -3.14 -0.28 -6.37
N ALA A 242 -4.17 -0.94 -6.88
CA ALA A 242 -4.06 -1.75 -8.10
C ALA A 242 -3.59 -0.92 -9.31
N TYR A 243 -4.08 0.32 -9.45
CA TYR A 243 -3.65 1.24 -10.50
C TYR A 243 -2.13 1.48 -10.49
N PHE A 244 -1.58 1.73 -9.30
CA PHE A 244 -0.15 1.99 -9.14
C PHE A 244 0.71 0.77 -9.47
N HIS A 245 0.29 -0.42 -9.09
CA HIS A 245 1.06 -1.65 -9.27
C HIS A 245 0.91 -2.28 -10.65
N ALA A 246 -0.23 -2.11 -11.32
CA ALA A 246 -0.51 -2.74 -12.59
C ALA A 246 -0.29 -1.84 -13.82
N LEU A 247 -0.26 -0.52 -13.65
CA LEU A 247 -0.01 0.42 -14.74
C LEU A 247 1.28 1.22 -14.53
N PHE A 248 1.37 1.95 -13.44
CA PHE A 248 2.48 2.87 -13.24
C PHE A 248 3.81 2.17 -12.96
N TRP A 249 3.83 1.25 -12.00
CA TRP A 249 5.04 0.50 -11.64
C TRP A 249 5.62 -0.29 -12.82
N PRO A 250 4.84 -1.07 -13.60
CA PRO A 250 5.35 -1.72 -14.80
C PRO A 250 5.87 -0.74 -15.85
N ALA A 251 5.23 0.43 -16.00
CA ALA A 251 5.71 1.45 -16.94
C ALA A 251 7.09 2.00 -16.54
N LEU A 252 7.33 2.26 -15.23
CA LEU A 252 8.64 2.67 -14.73
C LEU A 252 9.70 1.58 -14.91
N LEU A 253 9.37 0.33 -14.60
CA LEU A 253 10.27 -0.81 -14.77
C LEU A 253 10.67 -1.00 -16.23
N LYS A 254 9.69 -1.00 -17.14
CA LYS A 254 9.91 -1.13 -18.59
C LYS A 254 10.78 -0.01 -19.12
N SER A 255 10.49 1.24 -18.74
CA SER A 255 11.28 2.41 -19.17
C SER A 255 12.71 2.37 -18.67
N SER A 256 12.97 1.59 -17.64
CA SER A 256 14.27 1.45 -17.00
C SER A 256 15.00 0.15 -17.35
N ASN A 257 14.44 -0.69 -18.24
CA ASN A 257 14.94 -2.01 -18.58
C ASN A 257 15.12 -2.91 -17.33
N ILE A 258 14.13 -2.87 -16.42
CA ILE A 258 14.07 -3.72 -15.23
C ILE A 258 12.96 -4.75 -15.45
N ARG A 259 13.15 -5.97 -14.97
CA ARG A 259 12.18 -7.07 -15.05
C ARG A 259 10.84 -6.70 -14.43
N LEU A 260 9.76 -7.18 -15.04
CA LEU A 260 8.39 -6.96 -14.62
C LEU A 260 7.92 -8.05 -13.64
N PRO A 261 6.95 -7.75 -12.76
CA PRO A 261 6.28 -8.75 -11.95
C PRO A 261 5.49 -9.76 -12.80
N GLU A 262 5.51 -11.03 -12.39
CA GLU A 262 4.75 -12.12 -13.00
C GLU A 262 3.30 -12.16 -12.53
N SER A 263 3.04 -11.74 -11.29
CA SER A 263 1.67 -11.67 -10.79
C SER A 263 1.44 -10.50 -9.84
N ILE A 264 0.18 -10.06 -9.81
CA ILE A 264 -0.33 -9.11 -8.83
C ILE A 264 -1.59 -9.73 -8.23
N ASN A 265 -1.54 -10.02 -6.93
CA ASN A 265 -2.63 -10.61 -6.17
C ASN A 265 -3.33 -9.50 -5.38
N VAL A 266 -4.57 -9.23 -5.72
CA VAL A 266 -5.34 -8.11 -5.16
C VAL A 266 -6.37 -8.63 -4.17
N HIS A 267 -6.45 -8.03 -2.99
CA HIS A 267 -7.47 -8.32 -1.99
C HIS A 267 -8.37 -7.12 -1.71
N GLY A 268 -9.58 -7.37 -1.20
CA GLY A 268 -10.52 -6.35 -0.76
C GLY A 268 -10.06 -5.62 0.51
N PHE A 269 -10.87 -4.70 0.98
CA PHE A 269 -10.62 -4.01 2.27
C PHE A 269 -11.00 -4.91 3.44
N LEU A 270 -10.42 -4.61 4.59
CA LEU A 270 -10.88 -5.13 5.86
C LEU A 270 -11.98 -4.22 6.41
N THR A 271 -13.15 -4.80 6.66
CA THR A 271 -14.28 -4.15 7.33
C THR A 271 -14.46 -4.72 8.73
N ILE A 272 -15.17 -4.01 9.59
CA ILE A 272 -15.54 -4.44 10.93
C ILE A 272 -17.07 -4.34 11.03
N ASP A 273 -17.73 -5.48 11.24
CA ASP A 273 -19.19 -5.57 11.30
C ASP A 273 -19.90 -4.93 10.08
N GLY A 274 -19.32 -5.16 8.88
CA GLY A 274 -19.81 -4.63 7.61
C GLY A 274 -19.47 -3.16 7.35
N GLU A 275 -18.81 -2.49 8.27
CA GLU A 275 -18.43 -1.08 8.14
C GLU A 275 -16.94 -0.90 7.85
N LYS A 276 -16.62 0.17 7.11
CA LYS A 276 -15.22 0.54 6.89
C LYS A 276 -14.55 0.87 8.22
N MET A 277 -13.35 0.33 8.42
CA MET A 277 -12.53 0.62 9.61
C MET A 277 -12.26 2.12 9.74
N SER A 278 -12.70 2.72 10.85
CA SER A 278 -12.57 4.16 11.12
C SER A 278 -12.41 4.46 12.60
N LYS A 279 -11.39 5.24 12.95
CA LYS A 279 -11.19 5.69 14.34
C LYS A 279 -12.30 6.62 14.81
N SER A 280 -12.83 7.48 13.93
CA SER A 280 -13.90 8.42 14.27
C SER A 280 -15.26 7.74 14.50
N ASN A 281 -15.50 6.59 13.85
CA ASN A 281 -16.74 5.84 13.97
C ASN A 281 -16.67 4.73 15.05
N GLY A 282 -15.53 4.56 15.71
CA GLY A 282 -15.35 3.52 16.73
C GLY A 282 -15.21 2.09 16.16
N THR A 283 -15.13 1.93 14.83
CA THR A 283 -14.97 0.65 14.14
C THR A 283 -13.49 0.30 13.90
N PHE A 284 -12.56 0.91 14.66
CA PHE A 284 -11.13 0.67 14.52
C PHE A 284 -10.64 -0.29 15.59
N ILE A 285 -10.09 -1.43 15.17
CA ILE A 285 -9.41 -2.38 16.05
C ILE A 285 -7.90 -2.25 15.82
N ASN A 286 -7.15 -1.91 16.88
CA ASN A 286 -5.70 -1.90 16.83
C ASN A 286 -5.17 -3.32 16.90
N ALA A 287 -4.16 -3.66 16.10
CA ALA A 287 -3.58 -5.01 16.07
C ALA A 287 -2.95 -5.40 17.42
N ASP A 288 -2.28 -4.46 18.09
CA ASP A 288 -1.68 -4.73 19.41
C ASP A 288 -2.73 -4.96 20.48
N ASP A 289 -3.83 -4.18 20.49
CA ASP A 289 -4.96 -4.36 21.41
C ASP A 289 -5.64 -5.72 21.17
N PHE A 290 -5.79 -6.14 19.91
CA PHE A 290 -6.29 -7.47 19.57
C PHE A 290 -5.38 -8.56 20.13
N ALA A 291 -4.07 -8.44 19.94
CA ALA A 291 -3.09 -9.43 20.40
C ALA A 291 -2.88 -9.45 21.93
N GLU A 292 -3.47 -8.52 22.69
CA GLU A 292 -3.55 -8.59 24.15
C GLU A 292 -4.66 -9.53 24.64
N ASN A 293 -5.72 -9.70 23.84
CA ASN A 293 -6.90 -10.48 24.19
C ASN A 293 -6.95 -11.84 23.51
N TYR A 294 -6.35 -11.96 22.31
CA TYR A 294 -6.41 -13.15 21.48
C TYR A 294 -5.03 -13.50 20.91
N ASP A 295 -4.83 -14.80 20.66
CA ASP A 295 -3.63 -15.27 19.95
C ASP A 295 -3.68 -14.84 18.48
N GLY A 296 -2.59 -14.23 18.00
CA GLY A 296 -2.49 -13.74 16.62
C GLY A 296 -2.57 -14.84 15.57
N GLU A 297 -2.18 -16.08 15.88
CA GLU A 297 -2.31 -17.22 14.96
C GLU A 297 -3.76 -17.59 14.70
N LEU A 298 -4.63 -17.42 15.70
CA LEU A 298 -6.06 -17.68 15.53
C LEU A 298 -6.70 -16.67 14.56
N LEU A 299 -6.26 -15.40 14.59
CA LEU A 299 -6.69 -14.41 13.59
C LEU A 299 -6.23 -14.77 12.19
N ARG A 300 -4.97 -15.23 12.05
CA ARG A 300 -4.44 -15.69 10.76
C ARG A 300 -5.25 -16.87 10.21
N TYR A 301 -5.61 -17.83 11.06
CA TYR A 301 -6.49 -18.94 10.69
C TYR A 301 -7.85 -18.45 10.21
N TYR A 302 -8.49 -17.54 10.94
CA TYR A 302 -9.78 -16.96 10.59
C TYR A 302 -9.76 -16.27 9.22
N PHE A 303 -8.73 -15.45 8.97
CA PHE A 303 -8.58 -14.81 7.67
C PHE A 303 -8.23 -15.81 6.57
N ALA A 304 -7.38 -16.79 6.82
CA ALA A 304 -7.05 -17.81 5.83
C ALA A 304 -8.28 -18.61 5.37
N ASP A 305 -9.24 -18.87 6.25
CA ASP A 305 -10.51 -19.50 5.90
C ASP A 305 -11.41 -18.60 5.04
N LYS A 306 -11.36 -17.28 5.26
CA LYS A 306 -12.16 -16.30 4.51
C LYS A 306 -11.51 -15.89 3.17
N PHE A 307 -10.19 -15.97 3.06
CA PHE A 307 -9.50 -15.62 1.84
C PHE A 307 -9.85 -16.58 0.70
N ASN A 308 -10.21 -15.99 -0.41
CA ASN A 308 -10.40 -16.67 -1.68
C ASN A 308 -9.75 -15.84 -2.79
N ASN A 309 -9.91 -16.20 -4.04
CA ASN A 309 -9.37 -15.46 -5.17
C ASN A 309 -10.25 -14.28 -5.62
N SER A 310 -11.22 -13.85 -4.79
CA SER A 310 -12.05 -12.68 -5.09
C SER A 310 -11.42 -11.40 -4.55
N ILE A 311 -11.95 -10.27 -5.03
CA ILE A 311 -11.59 -8.91 -4.56
C ILE A 311 -12.60 -8.36 -3.56
N ASP A 312 -13.46 -9.24 -3.02
CA ASP A 312 -14.48 -8.85 -2.04
C ASP A 312 -13.84 -8.37 -0.75
N ASP A 313 -14.55 -7.51 -0.04
CA ASP A 313 -14.11 -7.05 1.25
C ASP A 313 -14.19 -8.18 2.29
N LEU A 314 -13.18 -8.23 3.15
CA LEU A 314 -13.10 -9.18 4.25
C LEU A 314 -13.70 -8.55 5.49
N ASP A 315 -14.79 -9.12 5.97
CA ASP A 315 -15.41 -8.64 7.20
C ASP A 315 -14.90 -9.39 8.42
N PHE A 316 -14.48 -8.64 9.43
CA PHE A 316 -14.18 -9.16 10.76
C PHE A 316 -15.37 -8.90 11.68
N ASN A 317 -15.92 -9.98 12.21
CA ASN A 317 -16.90 -9.96 13.28
C ASN A 317 -16.37 -10.83 14.43
N GLU A 318 -16.35 -10.29 15.65
CA GLU A 318 -15.73 -10.95 16.82
C GLU A 318 -16.48 -12.22 17.23
N ASP A 319 -17.81 -12.20 17.21
CA ASP A 319 -18.63 -13.37 17.55
C ASP A 319 -18.42 -14.52 16.55
N GLU A 320 -18.37 -14.19 15.25
CA GLU A 320 -18.08 -15.15 14.19
C GLU A 320 -16.66 -15.72 14.34
N PHE A 321 -15.66 -14.87 14.65
CA PHE A 321 -14.29 -15.28 14.92
C PHE A 321 -14.25 -16.31 16.09
N ILE A 322 -14.85 -16.00 17.22
CA ILE A 322 -14.89 -16.87 18.40
C ILE A 322 -15.59 -18.19 18.05
N GLN A 323 -16.73 -18.13 17.36
CA GLN A 323 -17.46 -19.32 16.95
C GLN A 323 -16.64 -20.20 16.00
N LYS A 324 -15.94 -19.62 15.02
CA LYS A 324 -15.09 -20.32 14.07
C LYS A 324 -13.95 -21.06 14.77
N ILE A 325 -13.24 -20.37 15.67
CA ILE A 325 -12.14 -20.95 16.43
C ILE A 325 -12.63 -22.09 17.32
N ASN A 326 -13.73 -21.90 18.04
CA ASN A 326 -14.30 -22.96 18.88
C ASN A 326 -14.76 -24.16 18.08
N SER A 327 -15.39 -23.96 16.92
CA SER A 327 -15.86 -25.03 16.05
C SER A 327 -14.69 -25.82 15.44
N ASP A 328 -13.74 -25.13 14.83
CA ASP A 328 -12.75 -25.77 13.98
C ASP A 328 -11.49 -26.16 14.74
N ILE A 329 -10.94 -25.27 15.55
CA ILE A 329 -9.71 -25.56 16.31
C ILE A 329 -10.03 -26.42 17.52
N VAL A 330 -10.95 -25.99 18.38
CA VAL A 330 -11.25 -26.71 19.62
C VAL A 330 -12.10 -27.96 19.33
N GLY A 331 -13.21 -27.79 18.61
CA GLY A 331 -14.19 -28.84 18.36
C GLY A 331 -13.75 -29.94 17.38
N LYS A 332 -12.87 -29.62 16.45
CA LYS A 332 -12.37 -30.58 15.45
C LYS A 332 -10.90 -30.91 15.65
N TYR A 333 -9.98 -29.94 15.47
CA TYR A 333 -8.55 -30.19 15.44
C TYR A 333 -8.00 -30.75 16.80
N LEU A 334 -8.23 -30.05 17.90
CA LEU A 334 -7.80 -30.52 19.22
C LEU A 334 -8.53 -31.80 19.65
N ASN A 335 -9.76 -31.96 19.22
CA ASN A 335 -10.54 -33.17 19.54
C ASN A 335 -9.95 -34.42 18.88
N ILE A 336 -9.28 -34.31 17.72
CA ILE A 336 -8.55 -35.44 17.12
C ILE A 336 -7.51 -35.97 18.09
N ALA A 337 -6.66 -35.10 18.62
CA ALA A 337 -5.62 -35.47 19.60
C ALA A 337 -6.22 -36.10 20.86
N SER A 338 -7.30 -35.53 21.41
CA SER A 338 -8.00 -36.04 22.58
C SER A 338 -8.62 -37.43 22.34
N ARG A 339 -9.12 -37.70 21.16
CA ARG A 339 -9.69 -39.04 20.82
C ARG A 339 -8.58 -40.06 20.59
N VAL A 340 -7.50 -39.68 19.91
CA VAL A 340 -6.40 -40.58 19.57
C VAL A 340 -5.60 -40.96 20.83
N SER A 341 -5.40 -40.04 21.77
CA SER A 341 -4.63 -40.28 23.01
C SER A 341 -5.13 -41.52 23.77
N LYS A 342 -6.44 -41.70 23.85
CA LYS A 342 -7.05 -42.88 24.52
C LYS A 342 -6.73 -44.22 23.84
N PHE A 343 -6.56 -44.23 22.54
CA PHE A 343 -6.11 -45.41 21.81
C PHE A 343 -4.63 -45.66 22.00
N ILE A 344 -3.81 -44.63 22.04
CA ILE A 344 -2.39 -44.73 22.29
C ILE A 344 -2.12 -45.24 23.71
N GLU A 345 -2.83 -44.72 24.72
CA GLU A 345 -2.77 -45.24 26.09
C GLU A 345 -3.12 -46.73 26.17
N LYS A 346 -4.19 -47.17 25.49
CA LYS A 346 -4.58 -48.58 25.45
C LYS A 346 -3.56 -49.49 24.78
N ASN A 347 -2.75 -48.93 23.88
CA ASN A 347 -1.66 -49.65 23.20
C ASN A 347 -0.29 -49.48 23.87
N GLY A 348 -0.29 -49.17 25.15
CA GLY A 348 0.97 -49.05 25.93
C GLY A 348 1.81 -47.85 25.65
N ASN A 349 1.21 -46.74 25.24
CA ASN A 349 1.85 -45.48 24.81
C ASN A 349 2.84 -45.61 23.65
N ASN A 350 2.67 -46.59 22.82
CA ASN A 350 3.49 -46.80 21.61
C ASN A 350 2.71 -46.42 20.33
N LEU A 351 3.36 -45.60 19.52
CA LEU A 351 2.95 -45.37 18.13
C LEU A 351 3.74 -46.32 17.23
N SER A 352 3.11 -46.86 16.17
CA SER A 352 3.84 -47.60 15.14
C SER A 352 4.90 -46.71 14.51
N ALA A 353 6.12 -47.24 14.37
CA ALA A 353 7.22 -46.56 13.66
C ALA A 353 7.08 -46.59 12.12
N SER A 354 6.09 -47.33 11.58
CA SER A 354 5.80 -47.37 10.14
C SER A 354 4.43 -46.73 9.86
N LEU A 355 4.40 -45.81 8.93
CA LEU A 355 3.17 -45.38 8.27
C LEU A 355 2.78 -46.51 7.31
N ASP A 356 1.62 -47.11 7.50
CA ASP A 356 1.07 -47.99 6.45
C ASP A 356 0.74 -47.11 5.24
N GLU A 357 1.33 -47.48 4.09
CA GLU A 357 0.98 -46.89 2.79
C GLU A 357 -0.43 -47.37 2.41
N HIS A 358 -1.42 -46.50 2.65
CA HIS A 358 -2.78 -46.66 2.13
C HIS A 358 -3.23 -45.39 1.41
#